data_001d3efe836211e80db4df2cbf056913
#
_entry.id   001d3efe836211e80db4df2cbf056913
#
_cell.length_a   1.000
_cell.length_b   1.000
_cell.length_c   1.000
_cell.angle_alpha   90.00
_cell.angle_beta   90.00
_cell.angle_gamma   90.00
#
_symmetry.space_group_name_H-M   'P 1'
#
loop_
_entity.id
_entity.type
_entity.pdbx_description
1 polymer ?
#
loop_
_entity_poly.entity_id
_entity_poly.type
_entity_poly.pdbx_seq_one_letter_code
_entity_poly.pdbx_strand_id
1 'polypeptide(L)'
;MSTGIVKRIRVLDLAKHWPECPRGGDISDWLGAGHTRAEFDELIEQAPDWAGRSNDSTNDAWPIMGSAAYYGPAGDVVRTIEPHTEADPVAILIQFLVVFGNMIGNAPHYIIESDRHPANLFITLVGVSSKGRKGTAAGRVRAVAKLADGTWASECTAGGLSSGEGLINAVRNPIKKWNAKEKVEEVVDPGVSDKRLMVTEPEFAGALTVMERHGNTLSPVIRNAWDGLRLQTLTKNSPLKADGTHISIVGHITETELQAR
;
A
#
# COMPACT_ATOMS: atom_id res chain seq x y z
N MET A 1 -39.05 -12.63 4.26
CA MET A 1 -37.76 -13.35 4.06
C MET A 1 -37.14 -13.50 5.43
N SER A 2 -37.04 -14.73 5.95
CA SER A 2 -36.50 -14.98 7.30
C SER A 2 -35.00 -14.81 7.27
N THR A 3 -34.46 -13.78 7.94
CA THR A 3 -33.04 -13.63 8.23
C THR A 3 -32.67 -14.74 9.20
N GLY A 4 -31.96 -15.77 8.70
CA GLY A 4 -31.43 -16.86 9.51
C GLY A 4 -30.43 -16.31 10.52
N ILE A 5 -30.87 -16.09 11.74
CA ILE A 5 -30.01 -15.74 12.87
C ILE A 5 -29.24 -17.01 13.25
N VAL A 6 -27.91 -16.98 13.11
CA VAL A 6 -27.03 -18.04 13.64
C VAL A 6 -27.22 -18.06 15.16
N LYS A 7 -27.82 -19.11 15.69
CA LYS A 7 -28.13 -19.23 17.12
C LYS A 7 -26.93 -19.62 17.99
N ARG A 8 -25.91 -20.23 17.39
CA ARG A 8 -24.74 -20.75 18.12
C ARG A 8 -23.53 -20.86 17.21
N ILE A 9 -22.37 -20.46 17.69
CA ILE A 9 -21.09 -20.62 17.02
C ILE A 9 -20.17 -21.42 17.94
N ARG A 10 -19.50 -22.43 17.39
CA ARG A 10 -18.43 -23.18 18.09
C ARG A 10 -17.15 -23.10 17.28
N VAL A 11 -16.03 -23.07 17.95
CA VAL A 11 -14.70 -23.08 17.32
C VAL A 11 -13.99 -24.37 17.75
N LEU A 12 -13.67 -25.19 16.79
CA LEU A 12 -12.88 -26.43 16.98
C LEU A 12 -11.44 -26.18 16.49
N ASP A 13 -10.48 -26.37 17.36
CA ASP A 13 -9.05 -26.37 17.04
C ASP A 13 -8.62 -27.82 16.84
N LEU A 14 -8.49 -28.25 15.58
CA LEU A 14 -8.12 -29.61 15.21
C LEU A 14 -6.75 -30.02 15.74
N ALA A 15 -5.79 -29.10 15.84
CA ALA A 15 -4.45 -29.40 16.32
C ALA A 15 -4.44 -29.87 17.80
N LYS A 16 -5.47 -29.52 18.58
CA LYS A 16 -5.62 -30.03 19.96
C LYS A 16 -6.09 -31.50 20.04
N HIS A 17 -6.73 -31.97 19.01
CA HIS A 17 -7.32 -33.31 18.96
C HIS A 17 -6.57 -34.25 18.00
N TRP A 18 -5.71 -33.69 17.17
CA TRP A 18 -4.91 -34.40 16.17
C TRP A 18 -3.50 -33.80 16.13
N PRO A 19 -2.52 -34.38 16.89
CA PRO A 19 -1.16 -33.87 16.99
C PRO A 19 -0.41 -33.79 15.66
N GLU A 20 -0.78 -34.63 14.68
CA GLU A 20 -0.18 -34.67 13.35
C GLU A 20 -0.90 -33.74 12.35
N CYS A 21 -1.84 -32.93 12.83
CA CYS A 21 -2.57 -31.99 11.98
C CYS A 21 -1.61 -31.03 11.27
N PRO A 22 -1.65 -30.95 9.93
CA PRO A 22 -0.82 -30.00 9.21
C PRO A 22 -1.16 -28.55 9.61
N ARG A 23 -0.20 -27.65 9.47
CA ARG A 23 -0.43 -26.22 9.78
C ARG A 23 -1.58 -25.65 8.92
N GLY A 24 -2.66 -25.26 9.56
CA GLY A 24 -3.86 -24.80 8.88
C GLY A 24 -4.78 -25.91 8.37
N GLY A 25 -4.58 -27.14 8.87
CA GLY A 25 -5.41 -28.29 8.47
C GLY A 25 -6.90 -28.10 8.74
N ASP A 26 -7.69 -28.66 7.85
CA ASP A 26 -9.16 -28.58 7.85
C ASP A 26 -9.82 -29.98 7.89
N ILE A 27 -11.14 -30.01 7.71
CA ILE A 27 -11.90 -31.27 7.68
C ILE A 27 -11.46 -32.20 6.54
N SER A 28 -10.96 -31.67 5.43
CA SER A 28 -10.51 -32.48 4.30
C SER A 28 -9.23 -33.22 4.65
N ASP A 29 -8.33 -32.55 5.36
CA ASP A 29 -7.09 -33.16 5.88
C ASP A 29 -7.41 -34.23 6.94
N TRP A 30 -8.37 -33.96 7.83
CA TRP A 30 -8.86 -34.89 8.83
C TRP A 30 -9.36 -36.19 8.19
N LEU A 31 -10.23 -36.09 7.20
CA LEU A 31 -10.76 -37.25 6.47
C LEU A 31 -9.67 -37.96 5.65
N GLY A 32 -8.75 -37.21 5.05
CA GLY A 32 -7.60 -37.73 4.29
C GLY A 32 -6.61 -38.52 5.14
N ALA A 33 -6.49 -38.19 6.44
CA ALA A 33 -5.69 -38.94 7.42
C ALA A 33 -6.36 -40.21 7.92
N GLY A 34 -7.55 -40.53 7.45
CA GLY A 34 -8.28 -41.77 7.79
C GLY A 34 -9.26 -41.64 8.97
N HIS A 35 -9.44 -40.43 9.48
CA HIS A 35 -10.48 -40.17 10.47
C HIS A 35 -11.86 -40.13 9.82
N THR A 36 -12.90 -40.35 10.63
CA THR A 36 -14.26 -40.41 10.13
C THR A 36 -15.01 -39.07 10.33
N ARG A 37 -16.04 -38.87 9.53
CA ARG A 37 -16.96 -37.74 9.70
C ARG A 37 -17.67 -37.77 11.05
N ALA A 38 -18.01 -38.99 11.55
CA ALA A 38 -18.70 -39.16 12.84
C ALA A 38 -17.83 -38.66 14.01
N GLU A 39 -16.51 -38.98 14.01
CA GLU A 39 -15.56 -38.47 14.99
C GLU A 39 -15.46 -36.94 14.93
N PHE A 40 -15.43 -36.38 13.74
CA PHE A 40 -15.40 -34.93 13.59
C PHE A 40 -16.68 -34.23 14.11
N ASP A 41 -17.85 -34.80 13.83
CA ASP A 41 -19.13 -34.27 14.33
C ASP A 41 -19.21 -34.38 15.86
N GLU A 42 -18.65 -35.42 16.47
CA GLU A 42 -18.54 -35.57 17.92
C GLU A 42 -17.62 -34.49 18.53
N LEU A 43 -16.48 -34.18 17.91
CA LEU A 43 -15.59 -33.09 18.33
C LEU A 43 -16.30 -31.72 18.25
N ILE A 44 -17.11 -31.49 17.22
CA ILE A 44 -17.92 -30.27 17.10
C ILE A 44 -18.93 -30.17 18.24
N GLU A 45 -19.61 -31.28 18.59
CA GLU A 45 -20.57 -31.28 19.69
C GLU A 45 -19.91 -30.99 21.06
N GLN A 46 -18.69 -31.43 21.24
CA GLN A 46 -17.92 -31.22 22.47
C GLN A 46 -17.22 -29.83 22.46
N ALA A 47 -17.05 -29.20 21.30
CA ALA A 47 -16.40 -27.91 21.23
C ALA A 47 -17.15 -26.83 22.03
N PRO A 48 -16.42 -25.98 22.78
CA PRO A 48 -17.03 -24.93 23.56
C PRO A 48 -17.73 -23.90 22.67
N ASP A 49 -18.81 -23.32 23.20
CA ASP A 49 -19.40 -22.17 22.53
C ASP A 49 -18.40 -21.03 22.40
N TRP A 50 -18.37 -20.42 21.25
CA TRP A 50 -17.54 -19.26 21.03
C TRP A 50 -18.07 -18.06 21.82
N ALA A 51 -17.37 -17.74 22.90
CA ALA A 51 -17.70 -16.64 23.80
C ALA A 51 -17.28 -15.25 23.23
N GLY A 52 -16.93 -15.15 21.93
CA GLY A 52 -16.20 -14.01 21.40
C GLY A 52 -14.69 -14.13 21.70
N ARG A 53 -13.86 -13.29 21.15
CA ARG A 53 -12.52 -13.12 21.67
C ARG A 53 -12.66 -12.54 23.06
N SER A 54 -12.39 -13.34 24.12
CA SER A 54 -12.15 -12.79 25.44
C SER A 54 -10.96 -11.84 25.29
N ASN A 55 -11.12 -10.60 25.72
CA ASN A 55 -10.04 -9.60 25.80
C ASN A 55 -8.96 -9.98 26.85
N ASP A 56 -8.82 -11.25 27.19
CA ASP A 56 -7.93 -11.78 28.22
C ASP A 56 -6.66 -12.42 27.65
N SER A 57 -6.06 -11.80 26.64
CA SER A 57 -4.67 -12.06 26.35
C SER A 57 -3.98 -10.73 26.11
N THR A 58 -3.26 -10.27 27.10
CA THR A 58 -2.07 -9.40 27.00
C THR A 58 -2.07 -8.39 25.86
N ASN A 59 -2.49 -7.14 26.14
CA ASN A 59 -2.03 -5.88 25.50
C ASN A 59 -1.81 -5.82 23.98
N ASP A 60 -2.46 -6.68 23.20
CA ASP A 60 -2.44 -6.65 21.73
C ASP A 60 -3.65 -5.91 21.11
N ALA A 61 -4.25 -4.99 21.84
CA ALA A 61 -5.22 -4.09 21.24
C ALA A 61 -4.49 -3.22 20.23
N TRP A 62 -4.96 -3.19 18.99
CA TRP A 62 -4.47 -2.25 17.98
C TRP A 62 -4.44 -0.84 18.56
N PRO A 63 -3.36 -0.08 18.31
CA PRO A 63 -3.30 1.31 18.72
C PRO A 63 -4.52 2.08 18.21
N ILE A 64 -5.22 2.76 19.09
CA ILE A 64 -6.36 3.61 18.71
C ILE A 64 -5.82 5.00 18.41
N MET A 65 -6.12 5.52 17.22
CA MET A 65 -5.78 6.88 16.86
C MET A 65 -6.54 7.88 17.71
N GLY A 66 -5.82 8.73 18.45
CA GLY A 66 -6.43 9.78 19.26
C GLY A 66 -7.17 10.81 18.40
N SER A 67 -8.25 11.38 18.93
CA SER A 67 -9.07 12.39 18.22
C SER A 67 -8.28 13.62 17.75
N ALA A 68 -7.19 13.96 18.46
CA ALA A 68 -6.29 15.05 18.08
C ALA A 68 -5.60 14.85 16.72
N ALA A 69 -5.49 13.61 16.23
CA ALA A 69 -4.92 13.32 14.92
C ALA A 69 -5.83 13.78 13.76
N TYR A 70 -7.14 13.87 14.02
CA TYR A 70 -8.14 14.30 13.02
C TYR A 70 -8.28 15.83 13.03
N TYR A 71 -7.15 16.51 12.86
CA TYR A 71 -7.06 17.96 12.91
C TYR A 71 -7.15 18.60 11.51
N GLY A 72 -7.74 19.81 11.45
CA GLY A 72 -7.79 20.64 10.24
C GLY A 72 -8.46 19.98 9.03
N PRO A 73 -8.11 20.38 7.81
CA PRO A 73 -8.75 19.88 6.57
C PRO A 73 -8.68 18.36 6.42
N ALA A 74 -7.63 17.70 6.92
CA ALA A 74 -7.51 16.24 6.86
C ALA A 74 -8.59 15.57 7.75
N GLY A 75 -8.81 16.10 8.95
CA GLY A 75 -9.89 15.65 9.82
C GLY A 75 -11.27 15.91 9.23
N ASP A 76 -11.47 17.07 8.58
CA ASP A 76 -12.74 17.43 7.92
C ASP A 76 -13.08 16.45 6.80
N VAL A 77 -12.09 16.07 5.98
CA VAL A 77 -12.27 15.06 4.92
C VAL A 77 -12.65 13.71 5.51
N VAL A 78 -11.98 13.26 6.57
CA VAL A 78 -12.32 11.99 7.24
C VAL A 78 -13.74 12.02 7.77
N ARG A 79 -14.13 13.05 8.54
CA ARG A 79 -15.49 13.22 9.09
C ARG A 79 -16.57 13.26 8.02
N THR A 80 -16.26 13.81 6.85
CA THR A 80 -17.19 13.84 5.71
C THR A 80 -17.35 12.48 5.06
N ILE A 81 -16.29 11.68 4.97
CA ILE A 81 -16.30 10.38 4.28
C ILE A 81 -16.82 9.25 5.18
N GLU A 82 -16.42 9.25 6.46
CA GLU A 82 -16.67 8.17 7.42
C GLU A 82 -18.12 7.69 7.49
N PRO A 83 -19.16 8.57 7.53
CA PRO A 83 -20.55 8.14 7.59
C PRO A 83 -21.04 7.38 6.34
N HIS A 84 -20.26 7.41 5.25
CA HIS A 84 -20.62 6.87 3.94
C HIS A 84 -19.72 5.71 3.49
N THR A 85 -18.97 5.09 4.40
CA THR A 85 -18.02 4.05 4.05
C THR A 85 -17.80 3.07 5.21
N GLU A 86 -17.41 1.84 4.89
CA GLU A 86 -16.91 0.85 5.85
C GLU A 86 -15.38 0.90 5.99
N ALA A 87 -14.71 1.85 5.34
CA ALA A 87 -13.27 1.98 5.43
C ALA A 87 -12.84 2.55 6.78
N ASP A 88 -11.72 2.07 7.29
CA ASP A 88 -11.13 2.55 8.53
C ASP A 88 -10.78 4.05 8.43
N PRO A 89 -11.21 4.90 9.39
CA PRO A 89 -10.92 6.33 9.40
C PRO A 89 -9.42 6.66 9.37
N VAL A 90 -8.59 5.84 10.01
CA VAL A 90 -7.13 5.98 9.99
C VAL A 90 -6.59 5.73 8.59
N ALA A 91 -7.10 4.71 7.90
CA ALA A 91 -6.70 4.42 6.52
C ALA A 91 -7.08 5.55 5.56
N ILE A 92 -8.22 6.21 5.78
CA ILE A 92 -8.64 7.40 5.02
C ILE A 92 -7.69 8.56 5.32
N LEU A 93 -7.45 8.87 6.61
CA LEU A 93 -6.59 9.96 7.05
C LEU A 93 -5.18 9.86 6.45
N ILE A 94 -4.54 8.72 6.65
CA ILE A 94 -3.14 8.53 6.22
C ILE A 94 -3.02 8.59 4.70
N GLN A 95 -3.92 7.96 3.96
CA GLN A 95 -3.91 8.04 2.50
C GLN A 95 -4.21 9.46 2.00
N PHE A 96 -5.12 10.20 2.66
CA PHE A 96 -5.37 11.59 2.32
C PHE A 96 -4.11 12.45 2.54
N LEU A 97 -3.39 12.28 3.64
CA LEU A 97 -2.15 13.01 3.92
C LEU A 97 -1.08 12.74 2.84
N VAL A 98 -0.93 11.49 2.39
CA VAL A 98 0.00 11.15 1.31
C VAL A 98 -0.40 11.79 0.00
N VAL A 99 -1.67 11.69 -0.37
CA VAL A 99 -2.21 12.27 -1.61
C VAL A 99 -2.09 13.80 -1.58
N PHE A 100 -2.50 14.43 -0.49
CA PHE A 100 -2.37 15.88 -0.32
C PHE A 100 -0.91 16.33 -0.40
N GLY A 101 0.00 15.65 0.32
CA GLY A 101 1.43 15.93 0.29
C GLY A 101 2.01 15.82 -1.12
N ASN A 102 1.58 14.83 -1.90
CA ASN A 102 2.01 14.68 -3.29
C ASN A 102 1.44 15.80 -4.20
N MET A 103 0.18 16.14 -4.04
CA MET A 103 -0.48 17.18 -4.86
C MET A 103 0.15 18.57 -4.69
N ILE A 104 0.56 18.95 -3.47
CA ILE A 104 1.20 20.24 -3.23
C ILE A 104 2.63 20.32 -3.75
N GLY A 105 3.23 19.18 -4.09
CA GLY A 105 4.59 19.10 -4.65
C GLY A 105 5.70 19.37 -3.64
N ASN A 106 6.92 19.60 -4.12
CA ASN A 106 8.12 19.76 -3.31
C ASN A 106 8.46 21.22 -2.92
N ALA A 107 7.65 22.19 -3.36
CA ALA A 107 7.87 23.58 -3.01
C ALA A 107 7.65 23.85 -1.51
N PRO A 108 6.55 23.41 -0.88
CA PRO A 108 6.41 23.41 0.56
C PRO A 108 7.34 22.35 1.18
N HIS A 109 8.24 22.73 2.04
CA HIS A 109 9.22 21.84 2.66
C HIS A 109 9.70 22.39 4.00
N TYR A 110 10.21 21.53 4.85
CA TYR A 110 10.93 21.85 6.06
C TYR A 110 12.43 21.70 5.80
N ILE A 111 13.25 22.53 6.43
CA ILE A 111 14.71 22.45 6.33
C ILE A 111 15.27 22.00 7.66
N ILE A 112 16.03 20.91 7.64
CA ILE A 112 16.83 20.45 8.79
C ILE A 112 18.28 20.47 8.33
N GLU A 113 19.09 21.34 8.94
CA GLU A 113 20.47 21.61 8.52
C GLU A 113 20.53 22.03 7.04
N SER A 114 21.01 21.16 6.15
CA SER A 114 21.10 21.42 4.69
C SER A 114 20.02 20.67 3.89
N ASP A 115 19.25 19.79 4.53
CA ASP A 115 18.34 18.90 3.84
C ASP A 115 16.91 19.43 3.80
N ARG A 116 16.28 19.27 2.65
CA ARG A 116 14.89 19.65 2.41
C ARG A 116 13.98 18.44 2.60
N HIS A 117 12.98 18.60 3.45
CA HIS A 117 11.96 17.57 3.74
C HIS A 117 10.58 18.02 3.22
N PRO A 118 10.23 17.71 1.98
CA PRO A 118 8.88 17.92 1.45
C PRO A 118 7.92 16.86 2.00
N ALA A 119 6.62 17.03 1.69
CA ALA A 119 5.60 16.11 2.16
C ALA A 119 5.44 14.85 1.25
N ASN A 120 6.53 14.25 0.82
CA ASN A 120 6.57 13.04 -0.03
C ASN A 120 6.52 11.76 0.83
N LEU A 121 5.38 11.46 1.41
CA LEU A 121 5.24 10.31 2.29
C LEU A 121 5.24 8.98 1.53
N PHE A 122 5.91 7.97 2.11
CA PHE A 122 5.85 6.57 1.69
C PHE A 122 5.21 5.77 2.82
N ILE A 123 4.11 5.09 2.54
CA ILE A 123 3.38 4.33 3.55
C ILE A 123 3.06 2.93 3.08
N THR A 124 2.91 2.04 4.05
CA THR A 124 2.38 0.70 3.83
C THR A 124 1.18 0.48 4.75
N LEU A 125 0.02 0.24 4.16
CA LEU A 125 -1.18 -0.13 4.88
C LEU A 125 -1.24 -1.64 5.01
N VAL A 126 -1.09 -2.11 6.24
CA VAL A 126 -1.18 -3.53 6.59
C VAL A 126 -2.59 -3.83 7.09
N GLY A 127 -3.17 -4.93 6.66
CA GLY A 127 -4.47 -5.37 7.16
C GLY A 127 -4.93 -6.65 6.48
N VAL A 128 -5.90 -7.31 7.09
CA VAL A 128 -6.44 -8.55 6.53
C VAL A 128 -7.03 -8.33 5.14
N SER A 129 -6.97 -9.37 4.32
CA SER A 129 -7.54 -9.41 2.97
C SER A 129 -9.03 -9.03 3.01
N SER A 130 -9.55 -8.38 2.00
CA SER A 130 -10.94 -7.93 1.83
C SER A 130 -11.56 -7.14 2.99
N LYS A 131 -11.48 -7.63 4.23
CA LYS A 131 -12.03 -6.96 5.43
C LYS A 131 -11.32 -5.66 5.81
N GLY A 132 -10.05 -5.50 5.45
CA GLY A 132 -9.28 -4.29 5.74
C GLY A 132 -9.68 -3.06 4.93
N ARG A 133 -10.58 -3.20 3.93
CA ARG A 133 -11.15 -2.11 3.12
C ARG A 133 -10.13 -1.06 2.64
N LYS A 134 -8.84 -1.43 2.55
CA LYS A 134 -7.74 -0.54 2.13
C LYS A 134 -8.00 0.11 0.78
N GLY A 135 -8.47 -0.69 -0.20
CA GLY A 135 -8.85 -0.21 -1.53
C GLY A 135 -10.05 0.73 -1.52
N THR A 136 -11.02 0.50 -0.63
CA THR A 136 -12.19 1.39 -0.46
C THR A 136 -11.75 2.76 0.05
N ALA A 137 -10.88 2.82 1.07
CA ALA A 137 -10.29 4.07 1.55
C ALA A 137 -9.55 4.81 0.43
N ALA A 138 -8.69 4.12 -0.34
CA ALA A 138 -7.99 4.68 -1.49
C ALA A 138 -8.94 5.27 -2.54
N GLY A 139 -10.03 4.55 -2.85
CA GLY A 139 -11.05 5.01 -3.79
C GLY A 139 -11.74 6.31 -3.35
N ARG A 140 -12.10 6.42 -2.06
CA ARG A 140 -12.69 7.64 -1.50
C ARG A 140 -11.75 8.83 -1.54
N VAL A 141 -10.51 8.63 -1.12
CA VAL A 141 -9.48 9.69 -1.16
C VAL A 141 -9.19 10.13 -2.60
N ARG A 142 -9.09 9.18 -3.55
CA ARG A 142 -8.89 9.49 -4.97
C ARG A 142 -10.06 10.32 -5.54
N ALA A 143 -11.29 10.04 -5.14
CA ALA A 143 -12.45 10.82 -5.57
C ALA A 143 -12.35 12.29 -5.11
N VAL A 144 -11.94 12.54 -3.87
CA VAL A 144 -11.69 13.90 -3.34
C VAL A 144 -10.55 14.57 -4.12
N ALA A 145 -9.43 13.88 -4.32
CA ALA A 145 -8.29 14.41 -5.06
C ALA A 145 -8.65 14.80 -6.51
N LYS A 146 -9.45 13.95 -7.18
CA LYS A 146 -9.91 14.22 -8.55
C LYS A 146 -10.78 15.48 -8.65
N LEU A 147 -11.57 15.76 -7.61
CA LEU A 147 -12.37 17.00 -7.55
C LEU A 147 -11.49 18.23 -7.33
N ALA A 148 -10.38 18.10 -6.60
CA ALA A 148 -9.47 19.20 -6.32
C ALA A 148 -8.49 19.49 -7.47
N ASP A 149 -7.92 18.45 -8.09
CA ASP A 149 -6.99 18.54 -9.23
C ASP A 149 -7.17 17.31 -10.14
N GLY A 150 -8.05 17.45 -11.13
CA GLY A 150 -8.34 16.39 -12.09
C GLY A 150 -7.15 16.06 -13.01
N THR A 151 -6.31 17.03 -13.32
CA THR A 151 -5.10 16.85 -14.14
C THR A 151 -4.07 16.01 -13.39
N TRP A 152 -3.78 16.37 -12.14
CA TRP A 152 -2.90 15.56 -11.31
C TRP A 152 -3.45 14.13 -11.15
N ALA A 153 -4.74 13.96 -10.93
CA ALA A 153 -5.34 12.64 -10.76
C ALA A 153 -5.23 11.74 -12.02
N SER A 154 -5.15 12.34 -13.21
CA SER A 154 -5.01 11.59 -14.48
C SER A 154 -3.55 11.40 -14.91
N GLU A 155 -2.68 12.37 -14.65
CA GLU A 155 -1.32 12.40 -15.22
C GLU A 155 -0.22 12.06 -14.21
N CYS A 156 -0.46 12.31 -12.91
CA CYS A 156 0.54 12.14 -11.86
C CYS A 156 0.30 10.90 -11.00
N THR A 157 -0.56 9.96 -11.42
CA THR A 157 -0.83 8.73 -10.66
C THR A 157 -0.42 7.49 -11.45
N ALA A 158 0.22 6.53 -10.77
CA ALA A 158 0.69 5.28 -11.37
C ALA A 158 0.61 4.11 -10.38
N GLY A 159 0.85 2.91 -10.90
CA GLY A 159 1.02 1.67 -10.16
C GLY A 159 1.87 0.70 -10.99
N GLY A 160 2.20 -0.47 -10.42
CA GLY A 160 2.98 -1.49 -11.12
C GLY A 160 4.49 -1.27 -11.01
N LEU A 161 5.00 -1.03 -9.80
CA LEU A 161 6.44 -0.91 -9.53
C LEU A 161 7.17 -2.21 -9.95
N SER A 162 7.98 -2.12 -11.00
CA SER A 162 8.68 -3.28 -11.57
C SER A 162 10.19 -3.09 -11.69
N SER A 163 10.66 -1.85 -11.86
CA SER A 163 12.09 -1.54 -11.96
C SER A 163 12.38 -0.09 -11.59
N GLY A 164 13.63 0.18 -11.19
CA GLY A 164 14.08 1.56 -10.93
C GLY A 164 14.07 2.41 -12.19
N GLU A 165 14.41 1.84 -13.33
CA GLU A 165 14.37 2.51 -14.63
C GLU A 165 12.95 2.95 -15.00
N GLY A 166 11.94 2.08 -14.74
CA GLY A 166 10.53 2.40 -14.95
C GLY A 166 10.10 3.59 -14.10
N LEU A 167 10.50 3.60 -12.81
CA LEU A 167 10.18 4.71 -11.91
C LEU A 167 10.85 6.02 -12.36
N ILE A 168 12.13 5.98 -12.77
CA ILE A 168 12.83 7.15 -13.32
C ILE A 168 12.16 7.64 -14.60
N ASN A 169 11.78 6.71 -15.49
CA ASN A 169 11.14 7.05 -16.75
C ASN A 169 9.80 7.79 -16.55
N ALA A 170 9.04 7.43 -15.52
CA ALA A 170 7.76 8.07 -15.19
C ALA A 170 7.87 9.57 -14.83
N VAL A 171 9.07 10.02 -14.44
CA VAL A 171 9.34 11.42 -14.04
C VAL A 171 10.55 12.02 -14.76
N ARG A 172 10.96 11.41 -15.90
CA ARG A 172 12.21 11.73 -16.59
C ARG A 172 12.32 13.17 -17.07
N ASN A 173 13.54 13.62 -17.15
CA ASN A 173 13.89 14.91 -17.78
C ASN A 173 13.81 14.81 -19.31
N PRO A 174 13.74 15.93 -20.04
CA PRO A 174 13.86 15.95 -21.48
C PRO A 174 15.17 15.31 -21.96
N ILE A 175 15.13 14.54 -23.04
CA ILE A 175 16.30 13.96 -23.67
C ILE A 175 16.63 14.80 -24.89
N LYS A 176 17.87 15.32 -24.92
CA LYS A 176 18.39 16.10 -26.05
C LYS A 176 19.43 15.29 -26.79
N LYS A 177 19.48 15.43 -28.10
CA LYS A 177 20.53 14.88 -28.97
C LYS A 177 21.13 15.99 -29.84
N TRP A 178 22.43 15.88 -30.07
CA TRP A 178 23.12 16.78 -30.99
C TRP A 178 22.78 16.44 -32.43
N ASN A 179 22.17 17.38 -33.16
CA ASN A 179 21.97 17.28 -34.60
C ASN A 179 23.20 17.85 -35.32
N ALA A 180 24.04 16.97 -35.86
CA ALA A 180 25.29 17.36 -36.49
C ALA A 180 25.10 18.13 -37.80
N LYS A 181 23.95 18.00 -38.47
CA LYS A 181 23.64 18.73 -39.73
C LYS A 181 23.27 20.18 -39.44
N GLU A 182 22.47 20.40 -38.40
CA GLU A 182 21.96 21.73 -38.05
C GLU A 182 22.83 22.41 -36.97
N LYS A 183 23.78 21.67 -36.37
CA LYS A 183 24.69 22.14 -35.30
C LYS A 183 23.94 22.69 -34.10
N VAL A 184 22.83 22.06 -33.72
CA VAL A 184 21.99 22.42 -32.58
C VAL A 184 21.64 21.20 -31.75
N GLU A 185 21.29 21.42 -30.49
CA GLU A 185 20.68 20.40 -29.65
C GLU A 185 19.18 20.33 -29.95
N GLU A 186 18.68 19.16 -30.33
CA GLU A 186 17.27 18.88 -30.54
C GLU A 186 16.71 18.09 -29.37
N VAL A 187 15.51 18.47 -28.91
CA VAL A 187 14.76 17.69 -27.93
C VAL A 187 14.12 16.51 -28.64
N VAL A 188 14.63 15.31 -28.40
CA VAL A 188 14.11 14.06 -29.00
C VAL A 188 13.04 13.39 -28.14
N ASP A 189 12.99 13.72 -26.85
CA ASP A 189 11.96 13.34 -25.90
C ASP A 189 11.71 14.53 -24.98
N PRO A 190 10.49 15.08 -24.92
CA PRO A 190 10.18 16.23 -24.07
C PRO A 190 10.24 15.90 -22.57
N GLY A 191 10.31 14.61 -22.20
CA GLY A 191 10.26 14.17 -20.82
C GLY A 191 8.88 14.38 -20.20
N VAL A 192 8.86 14.41 -18.86
CA VAL A 192 7.65 14.68 -18.07
C VAL A 192 7.85 16.01 -17.36
N SER A 193 6.95 16.95 -17.59
CA SER A 193 7.05 18.33 -17.05
C SER A 193 6.67 18.36 -15.56
N ASP A 194 5.55 17.71 -15.20
CA ASP A 194 5.13 17.58 -13.80
C ASP A 194 5.94 16.47 -13.13
N LYS A 195 6.70 16.84 -12.11
CA LYS A 195 7.59 15.91 -11.42
C LYS A 195 6.95 15.24 -10.19
N ARG A 196 5.66 15.50 -9.98
CA ARG A 196 4.85 14.83 -8.96
C ARG A 196 4.47 13.45 -9.48
N LEU A 197 4.62 12.43 -8.65
CA LEU A 197 4.16 11.06 -8.96
C LEU A 197 3.63 10.39 -7.71
N MET A 198 2.35 10.05 -7.74
CA MET A 198 1.69 9.25 -6.70
C MET A 198 1.61 7.80 -7.16
N VAL A 199 2.36 6.92 -6.52
CA VAL A 199 2.34 5.49 -6.80
C VAL A 199 1.43 4.78 -5.80
N THR A 200 0.48 3.99 -6.32
CA THR A 200 -0.38 3.13 -5.50
C THR A 200 -0.19 1.68 -5.91
N GLU A 201 0.26 0.85 -4.97
CA GLU A 201 0.44 -0.60 -5.16
C GLU A 201 -0.59 -1.37 -4.34
N PRO A 202 -1.69 -1.83 -4.94
CA PRO A 202 -2.71 -2.61 -4.25
C PRO A 202 -2.19 -3.96 -3.75
N GLU A 203 -1.18 -4.52 -4.42
CA GLU A 203 -0.51 -5.80 -4.14
C GLU A 203 0.98 -5.55 -3.88
N PHE A 204 1.29 -4.84 -2.77
CA PHE A 204 2.66 -4.41 -2.49
C PHE A 204 3.64 -5.58 -2.29
N ALA A 205 3.16 -6.75 -1.87
CA ALA A 205 3.96 -7.98 -1.82
C ALA A 205 4.61 -8.30 -3.17
N GLY A 206 3.93 -8.03 -4.28
CA GLY A 206 4.47 -8.17 -5.64
C GLY A 206 5.65 -7.26 -5.89
N ALA A 207 5.56 -5.99 -5.52
CA ALA A 207 6.66 -5.03 -5.63
C ALA A 207 7.87 -5.43 -4.77
N LEU A 208 7.63 -5.92 -3.54
CA LEU A 208 8.70 -6.45 -2.68
C LEU A 208 9.41 -7.64 -3.34
N THR A 209 8.66 -8.60 -3.91
CA THR A 209 9.24 -9.74 -4.65
C THR A 209 10.11 -9.27 -5.83
N VAL A 210 9.66 -8.24 -6.52
CA VAL A 210 10.43 -7.67 -7.65
C VAL A 210 11.74 -7.05 -7.16
N MET A 211 11.74 -6.36 -6.02
CA MET A 211 12.95 -5.74 -5.45
C MET A 211 14.00 -6.78 -5.04
N GLU A 212 13.59 -7.99 -4.67
CA GLU A 212 14.49 -9.08 -4.28
C GLU A 212 15.19 -9.75 -5.47
N ARG A 213 14.74 -9.52 -6.70
CA ARG A 213 15.36 -10.11 -7.90
C ARG A 213 16.78 -9.59 -8.09
N HIS A 214 17.70 -10.49 -8.39
CA HIS A 214 19.07 -10.13 -8.67
C HIS A 214 19.18 -9.09 -9.79
N GLY A 215 19.92 -8.03 -9.54
CA GLY A 215 20.10 -6.92 -10.51
C GLY A 215 18.93 -5.92 -10.60
N ASN A 216 17.89 -6.06 -9.78
CA ASN A 216 16.82 -5.07 -9.75
C ASN A 216 17.28 -3.78 -9.06
N THR A 217 17.01 -2.64 -9.67
CA THR A 217 17.44 -1.31 -9.22
C THR A 217 16.35 -0.53 -8.48
N LEU A 218 15.15 -1.13 -8.29
CA LEU A 218 14.00 -0.44 -7.73
C LEU A 218 14.23 0.04 -6.30
N SER A 219 14.78 -0.81 -5.42
CA SER A 219 15.02 -0.48 -4.02
C SER A 219 15.95 0.74 -3.82
N PRO A 220 17.13 0.83 -4.45
CA PRO A 220 17.95 2.02 -4.32
C PRO A 220 17.32 3.28 -4.95
N VAL A 221 16.56 3.14 -6.04
CA VAL A 221 15.87 4.28 -6.67
C VAL A 221 14.75 4.81 -5.77
N ILE A 222 13.99 3.93 -5.10
CA ILE A 222 12.96 4.33 -4.12
C ILE A 222 13.60 5.12 -2.96
N ARG A 223 14.74 4.68 -2.43
CA ARG A 223 15.44 5.41 -1.35
C ARG A 223 15.89 6.80 -1.81
N ASN A 224 16.49 6.89 -2.99
CA ASN A 224 16.88 8.18 -3.56
C ASN A 224 15.67 9.10 -3.78
N ALA A 225 14.53 8.53 -4.18
CA ALA A 225 13.28 9.28 -4.34
C ALA A 225 12.73 9.79 -3.01
N TRP A 226 12.85 9.01 -1.93
CA TRP A 226 12.51 9.43 -0.58
C TRP A 226 13.35 10.64 -0.12
N ASP A 227 14.67 10.56 -0.36
CA ASP A 227 15.63 11.61 0.02
C ASP A 227 15.59 12.83 -0.90
N GLY A 228 14.71 12.84 -1.93
CA GLY A 228 14.63 13.94 -2.90
C GLY A 228 15.87 14.10 -3.78
N LEU A 229 16.69 13.06 -3.87
CA LEU A 229 17.91 13.05 -4.67
C LEU A 229 17.60 12.90 -6.16
N ARG A 230 18.58 13.30 -7.00
CA ARG A 230 18.50 13.01 -8.44
C ARG A 230 18.36 11.52 -8.69
N LEU A 231 17.39 11.13 -9.47
CA LEU A 231 17.23 9.77 -9.95
C LEU A 231 17.93 9.63 -11.31
N GLN A 232 18.77 8.60 -11.46
CA GLN A 232 19.48 8.40 -12.74
C GLN A 232 19.93 6.97 -12.95
N THR A 233 20.08 6.62 -14.23
CA THR A 233 20.82 5.43 -14.67
C THR A 233 22.12 5.86 -15.33
N LEU A 234 23.22 5.15 -15.04
CA LEU A 234 24.53 5.40 -15.67
C LEU A 234 24.78 4.41 -16.81
N THR A 235 23.76 4.16 -17.63
CA THR A 235 23.88 3.27 -18.78
C THR A 235 24.44 4.03 -19.97
N LYS A 236 25.33 3.38 -20.75
CA LYS A 236 25.99 3.99 -21.92
C LYS A 236 25.01 4.40 -23.02
N ASN A 237 24.01 3.57 -23.29
CA ASN A 237 23.18 3.71 -24.49
C ASN A 237 21.84 4.41 -24.24
N SER A 238 21.34 4.34 -23.01
CA SER A 238 20.01 4.89 -22.65
C SER A 238 20.03 5.48 -21.26
N PRO A 239 20.84 6.55 -21.01
CA PRO A 239 20.87 7.18 -19.70
C PRO A 239 19.55 7.91 -19.44
N LEU A 240 18.92 7.61 -18.31
CA LEU A 240 17.75 8.34 -17.82
C LEU A 240 18.17 9.22 -16.64
N LYS A 241 17.56 10.39 -16.56
CA LYS A 241 17.72 11.33 -15.44
C LYS A 241 16.37 11.94 -15.09
N ALA A 242 16.16 12.18 -13.81
CA ALA A 242 15.03 12.93 -13.31
C ALA A 242 15.49 13.79 -12.13
N ASP A 243 15.30 15.10 -12.24
CA ASP A 243 15.62 16.09 -11.23
C ASP A 243 14.36 16.70 -10.65
N GLY A 244 14.40 17.10 -9.38
CA GLY A 244 13.32 17.80 -8.72
C GLY A 244 12.05 16.94 -8.56
N THR A 245 12.19 15.62 -8.52
CA THR A 245 11.08 14.68 -8.41
C THR A 245 10.38 14.79 -7.06
N HIS A 246 9.07 14.57 -7.05
CA HIS A 246 8.25 14.51 -5.86
C HIS A 246 7.38 13.26 -5.90
N ILE A 247 7.92 12.17 -5.40
CA ILE A 247 7.31 10.85 -5.48
C ILE A 247 6.74 10.49 -4.10
N SER A 248 5.52 9.97 -4.08
CA SER A 248 4.90 9.38 -2.89
C SER A 248 4.43 7.97 -3.22
N ILE A 249 4.48 7.06 -2.24
CA ILE A 249 4.13 5.65 -2.44
C ILE A 249 3.13 5.20 -1.37
N VAL A 250 2.04 4.57 -1.80
CA VAL A 250 1.10 3.84 -0.94
C VAL A 250 1.10 2.38 -1.34
N GLY A 251 1.58 1.53 -0.46
CA GLY A 251 1.52 0.07 -0.61
C GLY A 251 0.41 -0.52 0.24
N HIS A 252 -0.37 -1.45 -0.32
CA HIS A 252 -1.32 -2.27 0.43
C HIS A 252 -0.77 -3.68 0.52
N ILE A 253 -0.69 -4.24 1.72
CA ILE A 253 -0.21 -5.59 1.96
C ILE A 253 -1.07 -6.27 3.03
N THR A 254 -1.15 -7.59 3.01
CA THR A 254 -1.74 -8.33 4.11
C THR A 254 -0.69 -8.60 5.19
N GLU A 255 -1.16 -8.80 6.42
CA GLU A 255 -0.27 -9.18 7.52
C GLU A 255 0.51 -10.47 7.22
N THR A 256 -0.18 -11.47 6.68
CA THR A 256 0.42 -12.76 6.31
C THR A 256 1.53 -12.60 5.26
N GLU A 257 1.29 -11.77 4.24
CA GLU A 257 2.31 -11.50 3.21
C GLU A 257 3.51 -10.72 3.79
N LEU A 258 3.27 -9.80 4.72
CA LEU A 258 4.34 -9.04 5.37
C LEU A 258 5.19 -9.93 6.28
N GLN A 259 4.56 -10.83 7.06
CA GLN A 259 5.27 -11.77 7.94
C GLN A 259 6.06 -12.84 7.17
N ALA A 260 5.72 -13.10 5.92
CA ALA A 260 6.42 -14.05 5.06
C ALA A 260 7.71 -13.49 4.44
N ARG A 261 8.04 -12.24 4.70
CA ARG A 261 9.22 -11.50 4.21
C ARG A 261 10.25 -11.31 5.30
#